data_feefcea86d7c509e9ce7a4ab421913cd
#
_entry.id   feefcea86d7c509e9ce7a4ab421913cd
#
_cell.length_a   1.000
_cell.length_b   1.000
_cell.length_c   1.000
_cell.angle_alpha   90.00
_cell.angle_beta   90.00
_cell.angle_gamma   90.00
#
_symmetry.space_group_name_H-M   'P 1'
#
loop_
_entity.id
_entity.type
_entity.pdbx_description
1 polymer ?
#
loop_
_entity_poly.entity_id
_entity_poly.type
_entity_poly.pdbx_seq_one_letter_code
_entity_poly.pdbx_strand_id
1 'polypeptide(L)'
;MMDVVSFRLIEALKHPKCYPHPVSQVRVVETHISWVLLTGPYVYKIKKPVLFTFVDFSTLQKRRWFCEEEVRLNRRLAPQLYLGVVPITGSVSDPRMDAEGAPIEFAVKMKQFLPDHEFHKLLATGEVDEPVISQLAKDIGEFHNRLEPAEETSPYGEPDTVWRPVEECFEEIPFDALPVSVQKHLQEIKDWAKQEWVRLRTVLAQRKSSGHIRECHGDLHLGNIALFEGRICVFDALEFEPRLRWIDVLSEVAFLVMDLESKDRADLAYWFLNRYLEVTGDYAGMTVFRLYEVYRALVRTKVAGLRLAQVGKESLEWKNFHAEMIRYVELAHRLTHPSVPLLILMHGVSGTGKTTVSTEVVKALGAVRVRSDVERKRIHAETSDRVVGQGNTESLYTPTMTQTIYDRLWGLASELLKAGYPVVVDATFLRLTQRQPFIRLAHEQQFPFVILDVWAPEEVLVQRIEWRAKQRTDASDATVGVMEGQKAVEEPLTEAERPYVIRMDSTDSESVQSAVRSLLAQRGRREN
;
A
#
# COMPACT_ATOMS: atom_id res chain seq x y z
N MET A 1 -23.34 -11.74 -26.63
CA MET A 1 -24.73 -11.27 -26.85
C MET A 1 -25.39 -11.12 -25.49
N MET A 2 -25.83 -9.89 -25.12
CA MET A 2 -26.62 -9.69 -23.91
C MET A 2 -27.89 -10.55 -23.99
N ASP A 3 -28.19 -11.27 -22.92
CA ASP A 3 -29.45 -12.00 -22.80
C ASP A 3 -30.61 -10.98 -22.73
N VAL A 4 -31.54 -11.09 -23.67
CA VAL A 4 -32.72 -10.20 -23.80
C VAL A 4 -33.54 -10.17 -22.49
N VAL A 5 -33.55 -11.26 -21.75
CA VAL A 5 -34.28 -11.41 -20.46
C VAL A 5 -33.64 -10.51 -19.41
N SER A 6 -32.31 -10.54 -19.28
CA SER A 6 -31.58 -9.73 -18.30
C SER A 6 -31.69 -8.23 -18.59
N PHE A 7 -31.64 -7.82 -19.85
CA PHE A 7 -31.86 -6.42 -20.22
C PHE A 7 -33.25 -5.94 -19.84
N ARG A 8 -34.30 -6.73 -20.10
CA ARG A 8 -35.69 -6.40 -19.70
C ARG A 8 -35.85 -6.30 -18.19
N LEU A 9 -35.19 -7.17 -17.43
CA LEU A 9 -35.19 -7.09 -15.97
C LEU A 9 -34.59 -5.77 -15.47
N ILE A 10 -33.44 -5.37 -15.98
CA ILE A 10 -32.79 -4.12 -15.58
C ILE A 10 -33.63 -2.89 -15.96
N GLU A 11 -34.26 -2.88 -17.16
CA GLU A 11 -35.19 -1.81 -17.55
C GLU A 11 -36.39 -1.73 -16.61
N ALA A 12 -36.98 -2.86 -16.21
CA ALA A 12 -38.08 -2.88 -15.26
C ALA A 12 -37.64 -2.38 -13.85
N LEU A 13 -36.43 -2.73 -13.41
CA LEU A 13 -35.86 -2.29 -12.13
C LEU A 13 -35.54 -0.78 -12.07
N LYS A 14 -35.60 -0.04 -13.18
CA LYS A 14 -35.50 1.42 -13.16
C LYS A 14 -36.73 2.09 -12.53
N HIS A 15 -37.84 1.35 -12.35
CA HIS A 15 -39.04 1.88 -11.72
C HIS A 15 -38.93 1.92 -10.20
N PRO A 16 -39.16 3.07 -9.53
CA PRO A 16 -39.08 3.22 -8.07
C PRO A 16 -39.95 2.23 -7.28
N LYS A 17 -41.13 1.82 -7.83
CA LYS A 17 -42.05 0.86 -7.21
C LYS A 17 -41.45 -0.54 -6.95
N CYS A 18 -40.34 -0.86 -7.57
CA CYS A 18 -39.68 -2.16 -7.42
C CYS A 18 -38.94 -2.33 -6.07
N TYR A 19 -38.75 -1.25 -5.32
CA TYR A 19 -37.94 -1.22 -4.10
C TYR A 19 -38.77 -1.13 -2.83
N PRO A 20 -38.35 -1.76 -1.71
CA PRO A 20 -39.07 -1.73 -0.43
C PRO A 20 -38.88 -0.42 0.35
N HIS A 21 -38.18 0.56 -0.20
CA HIS A 21 -37.90 1.87 0.40
C HIS A 21 -38.25 2.99 -0.59
N PRO A 22 -38.41 4.24 -0.13
CA PRO A 22 -38.65 5.37 -1.01
C PRO A 22 -37.46 5.58 -1.98
N VAL A 23 -37.75 5.67 -3.28
CA VAL A 23 -36.78 5.91 -4.35
C VAL A 23 -37.34 7.02 -5.24
N SER A 24 -36.59 8.10 -5.41
CA SER A 24 -36.96 9.20 -6.32
C SER A 24 -36.55 8.90 -7.76
N GLN A 25 -35.38 8.33 -7.93
CA GLN A 25 -34.79 7.99 -9.23
C GLN A 25 -33.82 6.81 -9.08
N VAL A 26 -33.78 5.94 -10.08
CA VAL A 26 -32.79 4.87 -10.20
C VAL A 26 -31.81 5.24 -11.29
N ARG A 27 -30.52 5.33 -10.93
CA ARG A 27 -29.41 5.46 -11.89
C ARG A 27 -28.70 4.11 -12.03
N VAL A 28 -28.54 3.66 -13.26
CA VAL A 28 -27.82 2.40 -13.57
C VAL A 28 -26.42 2.73 -14.03
N VAL A 29 -25.44 2.10 -13.39
CA VAL A 29 -24.04 2.08 -13.85
C VAL A 29 -23.73 0.66 -14.31
N GLU A 30 -23.23 0.53 -15.51
CA GLU A 30 -22.92 -0.75 -16.12
C GLU A 30 -21.43 -1.01 -16.11
N THR A 31 -21.04 -2.21 -15.64
CA THR A 31 -19.66 -2.74 -15.70
C THR A 31 -19.61 -3.93 -16.66
N HIS A 32 -18.44 -4.52 -16.86
CA HIS A 32 -18.28 -5.72 -17.71
C HIS A 32 -19.10 -6.92 -17.20
N ILE A 33 -19.18 -7.08 -15.88
CA ILE A 33 -19.73 -8.28 -15.22
C ILE A 33 -20.91 -7.99 -14.30
N SER A 34 -21.33 -6.71 -14.14
CA SER A 34 -22.41 -6.34 -13.23
C SER A 34 -23.18 -5.11 -13.69
N TRP A 35 -24.43 -4.98 -13.19
CA TRP A 35 -25.18 -3.72 -13.17
C TRP A 35 -25.25 -3.22 -11.73
N VAL A 36 -25.01 -1.93 -11.55
CA VAL A 36 -25.05 -1.24 -10.24
C VAL A 36 -26.20 -0.24 -10.27
N LEU A 37 -27.22 -0.49 -9.46
CA LEU A 37 -28.43 0.34 -9.39
C LEU A 37 -28.31 1.26 -8.17
N LEU A 38 -28.20 2.55 -8.38
CA LEU A 38 -28.12 3.59 -7.36
C LEU A 38 -29.54 4.09 -7.09
N THR A 39 -30.04 3.94 -5.85
CA THR A 39 -31.44 4.19 -5.49
C THR A 39 -31.61 5.28 -4.44
N GLY A 40 -30.53 5.99 -4.09
CA GLY A 40 -30.47 7.03 -3.06
C GLY A 40 -29.86 6.49 -1.76
N PRO A 41 -30.61 5.82 -0.86
CA PRO A 41 -30.02 5.29 0.38
C PRO A 41 -29.22 3.99 0.17
N TYR A 42 -29.54 3.24 -0.89
CA TYR A 42 -28.93 1.93 -1.15
C TYR A 42 -28.43 1.78 -2.58
N VAL A 43 -27.46 0.89 -2.73
CA VAL A 43 -26.95 0.38 -4.00
C VAL A 43 -27.28 -1.10 -4.11
N TYR A 44 -27.73 -1.53 -5.29
CA TYR A 44 -27.96 -2.94 -5.60
C TYR A 44 -27.08 -3.34 -6.78
N LYS A 45 -26.11 -4.24 -6.53
CA LYS A 45 -25.19 -4.76 -7.57
C LYS A 45 -25.66 -6.13 -8.02
N ILE A 46 -25.99 -6.26 -9.29
CA ILE A 46 -26.54 -7.47 -9.92
C ILE A 46 -25.50 -8.02 -10.89
N LYS A 47 -25.14 -9.30 -10.74
CA LYS A 47 -24.19 -9.97 -11.63
C LYS A 47 -24.80 -10.20 -13.01
N LYS A 48 -24.06 -9.96 -14.09
CA LYS A 48 -24.46 -10.28 -15.45
C LYS A 48 -24.35 -11.78 -15.70
N PRO A 49 -25.26 -12.41 -16.47
CA PRO A 49 -25.17 -13.81 -16.84
C PRO A 49 -24.13 -14.03 -17.95
N VAL A 50 -22.86 -13.83 -17.62
CA VAL A 50 -21.73 -13.94 -18.55
C VAL A 50 -20.87 -15.16 -18.25
N LEU A 51 -20.21 -15.66 -19.30
CA LEU A 51 -19.19 -16.68 -19.22
C LEU A 51 -17.94 -16.16 -19.92
N PHE A 52 -16.91 -15.84 -19.12
CA PHE A 52 -15.59 -15.49 -19.59
C PHE A 52 -14.58 -16.54 -19.11
N THR A 53 -13.36 -16.51 -19.60
CA THR A 53 -12.30 -17.44 -19.18
C THR A 53 -11.97 -17.34 -17.68
N PHE A 54 -12.20 -16.18 -17.08
CA PHE A 54 -11.89 -15.87 -15.67
C PHE A 54 -13.13 -15.82 -14.77
N VAL A 55 -14.37 -15.89 -15.31
CA VAL A 55 -15.60 -15.85 -14.50
C VAL A 55 -16.76 -16.59 -15.17
N ASP A 56 -17.50 -17.34 -14.38
CA ASP A 56 -18.70 -18.04 -14.81
C ASP A 56 -19.92 -17.64 -13.96
N PHE A 57 -20.69 -16.68 -14.46
CA PHE A 57 -21.96 -16.22 -13.90
C PHE A 57 -23.18 -16.75 -14.66
N SER A 58 -23.01 -17.83 -15.44
CA SER A 58 -24.01 -18.32 -16.39
C SER A 58 -25.32 -18.80 -15.72
N THR A 59 -25.28 -19.32 -14.49
CA THR A 59 -26.46 -19.81 -13.80
C THR A 59 -26.86 -18.93 -12.61
N LEU A 60 -28.15 -18.93 -12.27
CA LEU A 60 -28.67 -18.19 -11.12
C LEU A 60 -27.98 -18.59 -9.80
N GLN A 61 -27.70 -19.89 -9.62
CA GLN A 61 -27.02 -20.41 -8.42
C GLN A 61 -25.59 -19.89 -8.33
N LYS A 62 -24.85 -19.84 -9.45
CA LYS A 62 -23.49 -19.27 -9.48
C LYS A 62 -23.54 -17.79 -9.14
N ARG A 63 -24.46 -17.00 -9.72
CA ARG A 63 -24.58 -15.58 -9.42
C ARG A 63 -24.91 -15.34 -7.95
N ARG A 64 -25.79 -16.15 -7.35
CA ARG A 64 -26.05 -16.12 -5.91
C ARG A 64 -24.79 -16.36 -5.11
N TRP A 65 -24.07 -17.43 -5.40
CA TRP A 65 -22.84 -17.79 -4.71
C TRP A 65 -21.79 -16.65 -4.79
N PHE A 66 -21.62 -16.05 -5.96
CA PHE A 66 -20.70 -14.93 -6.13
C PHE A 66 -21.19 -13.63 -5.44
N CYS A 67 -22.48 -13.42 -5.29
CA CYS A 67 -23.00 -12.33 -4.46
C CYS A 67 -22.69 -12.58 -2.97
N GLU A 68 -22.86 -13.80 -2.49
CA GLU A 68 -22.53 -14.20 -1.11
C GLU A 68 -21.03 -14.07 -0.85
N GLU A 69 -20.20 -14.48 -1.80
CA GLU A 69 -18.73 -14.35 -1.73
C GLU A 69 -18.29 -12.89 -1.75
N GLU A 70 -18.88 -12.05 -2.59
CA GLU A 70 -18.62 -10.61 -2.60
C GLU A 70 -18.92 -9.98 -1.23
N VAL A 71 -20.03 -10.31 -0.62
CA VAL A 71 -20.40 -9.83 0.73
C VAL A 71 -19.42 -10.35 1.77
N ARG A 72 -19.02 -11.64 1.72
CA ARG A 72 -18.06 -12.24 2.64
C ARG A 72 -16.72 -11.49 2.62
N LEU A 73 -16.18 -11.30 1.43
CA LEU A 73 -14.88 -10.67 1.23
C LEU A 73 -14.88 -9.21 1.67
N ASN A 74 -15.87 -8.45 1.23
CA ASN A 74 -15.90 -7.01 1.43
C ASN A 74 -16.29 -6.61 2.87
N ARG A 75 -17.04 -7.42 3.60
CA ARG A 75 -17.31 -7.17 5.02
C ARG A 75 -16.07 -7.19 5.91
N ARG A 76 -14.97 -7.72 5.44
CA ARG A 76 -13.69 -7.72 6.18
C ARG A 76 -13.12 -6.31 6.36
N LEU A 77 -13.33 -5.42 5.36
CA LEU A 77 -12.79 -4.04 5.36
C LEU A 77 -13.87 -2.95 5.23
N ALA A 78 -15.10 -3.32 4.84
CA ALA A 78 -16.21 -2.37 4.68
C ALA A 78 -17.54 -2.95 5.23
N PRO A 79 -17.58 -3.46 6.50
CA PRO A 79 -18.78 -4.10 7.04
C PRO A 79 -19.99 -3.17 7.10
N GLN A 80 -19.78 -1.86 7.24
CA GLN A 80 -20.84 -0.86 7.26
C GLN A 80 -21.46 -0.59 5.89
N LEU A 81 -20.76 -0.89 4.79
CA LEU A 81 -21.26 -0.72 3.42
C LEU A 81 -22.06 -1.94 2.95
N TYR A 82 -21.56 -3.16 3.16
CA TYR A 82 -22.15 -4.38 2.62
C TYR A 82 -23.23 -4.97 3.55
N LEU A 83 -24.51 -4.75 3.22
CA LEU A 83 -25.64 -5.15 4.05
C LEU A 83 -25.98 -6.64 3.89
N GLY A 84 -25.86 -7.19 2.68
CA GLY A 84 -26.12 -8.61 2.42
C GLY A 84 -26.51 -8.90 0.98
N VAL A 85 -26.92 -10.13 0.74
CA VAL A 85 -27.51 -10.56 -0.53
C VAL A 85 -29.01 -10.58 -0.39
N VAL A 86 -29.71 -9.99 -1.37
CA VAL A 86 -31.17 -9.93 -1.40
C VAL A 86 -31.71 -10.57 -2.67
N PRO A 87 -32.87 -11.23 -2.60
CA PRO A 87 -33.53 -11.79 -3.78
C PRO A 87 -34.24 -10.69 -4.59
N ILE A 88 -34.32 -10.89 -5.89
CA ILE A 88 -35.24 -10.21 -6.79
C ILE A 88 -36.31 -11.23 -7.15
N THR A 89 -37.57 -10.94 -6.82
CA THR A 89 -38.72 -11.85 -7.01
C THR A 89 -39.74 -11.30 -8.00
N GLY A 90 -40.85 -11.99 -8.23
CA GLY A 90 -41.87 -11.59 -9.19
C GLY A 90 -41.61 -12.08 -10.61
N SER A 91 -41.80 -11.23 -11.61
CA SER A 91 -41.54 -11.51 -13.01
C SER A 91 -40.52 -10.54 -13.59
N VAL A 92 -39.96 -10.86 -14.75
CA VAL A 92 -39.02 -9.99 -15.48
C VAL A 92 -39.62 -8.61 -15.79
N SER A 93 -40.94 -8.53 -15.99
CA SER A 93 -41.66 -7.28 -16.29
C SER A 93 -42.25 -6.56 -15.06
N ASP A 94 -42.34 -7.24 -13.91
CA ASP A 94 -42.77 -6.67 -12.63
C ASP A 94 -41.92 -7.25 -11.49
N PRO A 95 -40.62 -6.91 -11.45
CA PRO A 95 -39.69 -7.40 -10.42
C PRO A 95 -39.90 -6.69 -9.08
N ARG A 96 -39.56 -7.38 -7.98
CA ARG A 96 -39.60 -6.86 -6.61
C ARG A 96 -38.24 -7.10 -5.94
N MET A 97 -37.58 -6.04 -5.58
CA MET A 97 -36.29 -6.08 -4.88
C MET A 97 -36.51 -6.38 -3.40
N ASP A 98 -35.72 -7.32 -2.85
CA ASP A 98 -35.72 -7.65 -1.42
C ASP A 98 -37.12 -8.03 -0.90
N ALA A 99 -37.85 -8.85 -1.68
CA ALA A 99 -39.21 -9.27 -1.37
C ALA A 99 -39.33 -10.81 -1.29
N GLU A 100 -40.34 -11.28 -0.55
CA GLU A 100 -40.62 -12.72 -0.44
C GLU A 100 -41.08 -13.32 -1.78
N GLY A 101 -40.75 -14.58 -2.04
CA GLY A 101 -41.13 -15.33 -3.23
C GLY A 101 -40.00 -16.10 -3.86
N ALA A 102 -40.28 -16.77 -4.99
CA ALA A 102 -39.25 -17.47 -5.75
C ALA A 102 -38.32 -16.45 -6.42
N PRO A 103 -37.01 -16.52 -6.18
CA PRO A 103 -36.07 -15.58 -6.74
C PRO A 103 -35.89 -15.81 -8.25
N ILE A 104 -35.94 -14.73 -9.02
CA ILE A 104 -35.58 -14.72 -10.44
C ILE A 104 -34.15 -14.20 -10.65
N GLU A 105 -33.61 -13.44 -9.65
CA GLU A 105 -32.23 -12.97 -9.64
C GLU A 105 -31.81 -12.62 -8.19
N PHE A 106 -30.51 -12.33 -7.99
CA PHE A 106 -29.96 -11.88 -6.72
C PHE A 106 -29.16 -10.58 -6.89
N ALA A 107 -29.15 -9.75 -5.84
CA ALA A 107 -28.35 -8.54 -5.78
C ALA A 107 -27.57 -8.44 -4.47
N VAL A 108 -26.37 -7.89 -4.54
CA VAL A 108 -25.66 -7.41 -3.35
C VAL A 108 -26.25 -6.05 -2.98
N LYS A 109 -26.79 -5.96 -1.75
CA LYS A 109 -27.34 -4.71 -1.20
C LYS A 109 -26.26 -4.01 -0.37
N MET A 110 -26.03 -2.76 -0.68
CA MET A 110 -25.03 -1.92 -0.01
C MET A 110 -25.66 -0.58 0.39
N LYS A 111 -25.07 0.11 1.37
CA LYS A 111 -25.34 1.54 1.57
C LYS A 111 -24.70 2.36 0.46
N GLN A 112 -25.39 3.39 -0.01
CA GLN A 112 -24.84 4.31 -0.99
C GLN A 112 -24.01 5.38 -0.28
N PHE A 113 -22.81 5.63 -0.76
CA PHE A 113 -22.00 6.80 -0.40
C PHE A 113 -21.95 7.80 -1.56
N LEU A 114 -21.59 9.03 -1.25
CA LEU A 114 -21.46 10.05 -2.28
C LEU A 114 -20.22 9.76 -3.15
N PRO A 115 -20.33 9.86 -4.48
CA PRO A 115 -19.17 9.64 -5.38
C PRO A 115 -17.95 10.49 -5.03
N ASP A 116 -18.15 11.70 -4.47
CA ASP A 116 -17.07 12.61 -4.09
C ASP A 116 -16.28 12.14 -2.86
N HIS A 117 -16.76 11.12 -2.16
CA HIS A 117 -16.05 10.48 -1.03
C HIS A 117 -15.10 9.35 -1.45
N GLU A 118 -14.97 9.05 -2.74
CA GLU A 118 -13.95 8.12 -3.24
C GLU A 118 -12.55 8.73 -3.12
N PHE A 119 -11.56 7.94 -2.67
CA PHE A 119 -10.21 8.45 -2.37
C PHE A 119 -9.53 9.11 -3.55
N HIS A 120 -9.75 8.66 -4.78
CA HIS A 120 -9.17 9.32 -5.94
C HIS A 120 -9.67 10.76 -6.13
N LYS A 121 -10.88 11.10 -5.66
CA LYS A 121 -11.44 12.46 -5.68
C LYS A 121 -11.00 13.25 -4.47
N LEU A 122 -11.08 12.66 -3.28
CA LEU A 122 -10.59 13.28 -2.04
C LEU A 122 -9.08 13.61 -2.13
N LEU A 123 -8.30 12.79 -2.83
CA LEU A 123 -6.90 13.07 -3.10
C LEU A 123 -6.72 14.32 -3.97
N ALA A 124 -7.56 14.47 -5.00
CA ALA A 124 -7.52 15.63 -5.89
C ALA A 124 -7.94 16.95 -5.20
N THR A 125 -8.80 16.87 -4.18
CA THR A 125 -9.21 18.03 -3.35
C THR A 125 -8.28 18.30 -2.16
N GLY A 126 -7.29 17.42 -1.91
CA GLY A 126 -6.34 17.55 -0.79
C GLY A 126 -6.87 17.08 0.56
N GLU A 127 -8.00 16.37 0.57
CA GLU A 127 -8.63 15.82 1.79
C GLU A 127 -8.01 14.50 2.26
N VAL A 128 -7.20 13.85 1.41
CA VAL A 128 -6.38 12.69 1.79
C VAL A 128 -5.01 13.19 2.23
N ASP A 129 -4.80 13.24 3.52
CA ASP A 129 -3.58 13.71 4.19
C ASP A 129 -2.81 12.58 4.89
N GLU A 130 -1.70 12.92 5.56
CA GLU A 130 -0.86 11.95 6.29
C GLU A 130 -1.61 11.20 7.41
N PRO A 131 -2.45 11.82 8.25
CA PRO A 131 -3.30 11.14 9.22
C PRO A 131 -4.21 10.08 8.59
N VAL A 132 -4.89 10.42 7.50
CA VAL A 132 -5.79 9.50 6.78
C VAL A 132 -4.99 8.32 6.20
N ILE A 133 -3.85 8.58 5.56
CA ILE A 133 -2.96 7.55 5.03
C ILE A 133 -2.36 6.68 6.14
N SER A 134 -2.03 7.26 7.28
CA SER A 134 -1.52 6.51 8.44
C SER A 134 -2.57 5.55 9.00
N GLN A 135 -3.84 5.99 9.06
CA GLN A 135 -4.93 5.13 9.50
C GLN A 135 -5.19 4.00 8.50
N LEU A 136 -5.20 4.30 7.19
CA LEU A 136 -5.34 3.29 6.14
C LEU A 136 -4.22 2.24 6.20
N ALA A 137 -2.97 2.67 6.37
CA ALA A 137 -1.82 1.77 6.48
C ALA A 137 -1.93 0.84 7.71
N LYS A 138 -2.41 1.37 8.83
CA LYS A 138 -2.69 0.60 10.04
C LYS A 138 -3.80 -0.42 9.80
N ASP A 139 -4.94 0.01 9.24
CA ASP A 139 -6.09 -0.86 8.99
C ASP A 139 -5.74 -2.02 8.05
N ILE A 140 -4.98 -1.75 6.97
CA ILE A 140 -4.51 -2.77 6.02
C ILE A 140 -3.45 -3.67 6.66
N GLY A 141 -2.50 -3.13 7.42
CA GLY A 141 -1.48 -3.93 8.12
C GLY A 141 -2.10 -4.88 9.15
N GLU A 142 -3.04 -4.39 9.96
CA GLU A 142 -3.78 -5.20 10.93
C GLU A 142 -4.69 -6.22 10.24
N PHE A 143 -5.29 -5.86 9.12
CA PHE A 143 -6.08 -6.80 8.30
C PHE A 143 -5.19 -7.94 7.79
N HIS A 144 -4.07 -7.65 7.17
CA HIS A 144 -3.15 -8.66 6.67
C HIS A 144 -2.62 -9.57 7.79
N ASN A 145 -2.27 -9.01 8.94
CA ASN A 145 -1.77 -9.79 10.07
C ASN A 145 -2.80 -10.79 10.63
N ARG A 146 -4.10 -10.51 10.50
CA ARG A 146 -5.19 -11.40 10.96
C ARG A 146 -5.60 -12.47 9.96
N LEU A 147 -5.20 -12.35 8.68
CA LEU A 147 -5.54 -13.33 7.67
C LEU A 147 -4.73 -14.61 7.87
N GLU A 148 -5.40 -15.75 7.69
CA GLU A 148 -4.71 -17.05 7.66
C GLU A 148 -3.84 -17.16 6.39
N PRO A 149 -2.64 -17.74 6.51
CA PRO A 149 -1.80 -18.03 5.37
C PRO A 149 -2.45 -19.05 4.42
N ALA A 150 -2.10 -18.97 3.15
CA ALA A 150 -2.46 -20.01 2.19
C ALA A 150 -1.86 -21.37 2.62
N GLU A 151 -2.60 -22.43 2.38
CA GLU A 151 -2.09 -23.79 2.63
C GLU A 151 -0.82 -24.04 1.81
N GLU A 152 0.16 -24.72 2.40
CA GLU A 152 1.45 -25.00 1.75
C GLU A 152 1.29 -25.77 0.44
N THR A 153 0.30 -26.67 0.38
CA THR A 153 -0.03 -27.47 -0.80
C THR A 153 -0.80 -26.72 -1.90
N SER A 154 -1.30 -25.52 -1.60
CA SER A 154 -2.02 -24.70 -2.58
C SER A 154 -1.08 -24.20 -3.67
N PRO A 155 -1.56 -23.95 -4.90
CA PRO A 155 -0.73 -23.39 -5.97
C PRO A 155 -0.46 -21.89 -5.78
N TYR A 156 -1.17 -21.21 -4.85
CA TYR A 156 -1.06 -19.77 -4.67
C TYR A 156 0.31 -19.38 -4.13
N GLY A 157 0.88 -18.32 -4.70
CA GLY A 157 2.20 -17.82 -4.32
C GLY A 157 3.39 -18.63 -4.82
N GLU A 158 3.17 -19.74 -5.54
CA GLU A 158 4.26 -20.40 -6.27
C GLU A 158 4.87 -19.42 -7.29
N PRO A 159 6.19 -19.41 -7.50
CA PRO A 159 6.84 -18.46 -8.40
C PRO A 159 6.22 -18.41 -9.82
N ASP A 160 5.83 -19.55 -10.36
CA ASP A 160 5.20 -19.61 -11.68
C ASP A 160 3.75 -19.09 -11.64
N THR A 161 3.03 -19.29 -10.54
CA THR A 161 1.68 -18.74 -10.33
C THR A 161 1.72 -17.22 -10.16
N VAL A 162 2.76 -16.68 -9.54
CA VAL A 162 3.00 -15.23 -9.43
C VAL A 162 3.34 -14.62 -10.79
N TRP A 163 4.12 -15.32 -11.63
CA TRP A 163 4.53 -14.82 -12.93
C TRP A 163 3.40 -14.76 -13.96
N ARG A 164 2.52 -15.76 -13.96
CA ARG A 164 1.48 -15.90 -14.98
C ARG A 164 0.61 -14.65 -15.19
N PRO A 165 0.06 -13.97 -14.17
CA PRO A 165 -0.68 -12.73 -14.37
C PRO A 165 0.17 -11.57 -14.92
N VAL A 166 1.48 -11.57 -14.65
CA VAL A 166 2.40 -10.58 -15.23
C VAL A 166 2.55 -10.81 -16.73
N GLU A 167 2.73 -12.06 -17.15
CA GLU A 167 2.84 -12.45 -18.56
C GLU A 167 1.54 -12.14 -19.32
N GLU A 168 0.38 -12.51 -18.74
CA GLU A 168 -0.95 -12.19 -19.28
C GLU A 168 -1.14 -10.67 -19.52
N CYS A 169 -0.56 -9.79 -18.67
CA CYS A 169 -0.63 -8.35 -18.92
C CYS A 169 0.08 -7.94 -20.21
N PHE A 170 1.26 -8.49 -20.48
CA PHE A 170 1.99 -8.18 -21.73
C PHE A 170 1.29 -8.69 -22.98
N GLU A 171 0.54 -9.79 -22.88
CA GLU A 171 -0.24 -10.35 -23.99
C GLU A 171 -1.50 -9.54 -24.30
N GLU A 172 -2.13 -8.96 -23.26
CA GLU A 172 -3.42 -8.28 -23.37
C GLU A 172 -3.31 -6.75 -23.53
N ILE A 173 -2.15 -6.13 -23.26
CA ILE A 173 -1.94 -4.70 -23.50
C ILE A 173 -1.94 -4.43 -25.02
N PRO A 174 -2.80 -3.50 -25.52
CA PRO A 174 -2.87 -3.20 -26.95
C PRO A 174 -1.61 -2.41 -27.39
N PHE A 175 -0.55 -3.14 -27.71
CA PHE A 175 0.77 -2.61 -28.04
C PHE A 175 0.73 -1.56 -29.16
N ASP A 176 -0.02 -1.82 -30.23
CA ASP A 176 -0.13 -0.91 -31.39
C ASP A 176 -0.86 0.41 -31.10
N ALA A 177 -1.55 0.48 -29.95
CA ALA A 177 -2.20 1.72 -29.52
C ALA A 177 -1.22 2.71 -28.87
N LEU A 178 -0.01 2.24 -28.48
CA LEU A 178 0.99 3.05 -27.79
C LEU A 178 1.93 3.77 -28.78
N PRO A 179 2.43 4.97 -28.45
CA PRO A 179 3.51 5.62 -29.20
C PRO A 179 4.78 4.73 -29.26
N VAL A 180 5.55 4.84 -30.36
CA VAL A 180 6.76 4.00 -30.58
C VAL A 180 7.76 4.08 -29.42
N SER A 181 7.96 5.26 -28.83
CA SER A 181 8.82 5.40 -27.64
C SER A 181 8.31 4.59 -26.43
N VAL A 182 7.00 4.59 -26.22
CA VAL A 182 6.34 3.86 -25.11
C VAL A 182 6.32 2.36 -25.37
N GLN A 183 6.20 1.94 -26.64
CA GLN A 183 6.34 0.54 -27.05
C GLN A 183 7.74 0.00 -26.69
N LYS A 184 8.79 0.80 -26.91
CA LYS A 184 10.16 0.45 -26.51
C LYS A 184 10.27 0.28 -25.00
N HIS A 185 9.73 1.23 -24.21
CA HIS A 185 9.70 1.12 -22.75
C HIS A 185 8.97 -0.14 -22.29
N LEU A 186 7.82 -0.48 -22.91
CA LEU A 186 7.08 -1.70 -22.56
C LEU A 186 7.90 -2.96 -22.82
N GLN A 187 8.71 -2.99 -23.90
CA GLN A 187 9.60 -4.12 -24.16
C GLN A 187 10.73 -4.20 -23.13
N GLU A 188 11.34 -3.08 -22.77
CA GLU A 188 12.38 -3.01 -21.72
C GLU A 188 11.84 -3.47 -20.35
N ILE A 189 10.60 -3.07 -20.01
CA ILE A 189 9.90 -3.54 -18.80
C ILE A 189 9.71 -5.06 -18.85
N LYS A 190 9.30 -5.63 -20.00
CA LYS A 190 9.11 -7.07 -20.16
C LYS A 190 10.38 -7.85 -19.91
N ASP A 191 11.48 -7.40 -20.50
CA ASP A 191 12.78 -8.04 -20.35
C ASP A 191 13.29 -7.94 -18.91
N TRP A 192 13.16 -6.78 -18.27
CA TRP A 192 13.48 -6.57 -16.86
C TRP A 192 12.63 -7.46 -15.95
N ALA A 193 11.32 -7.46 -16.12
CA ALA A 193 10.40 -8.23 -15.27
C ALA A 193 10.70 -9.73 -15.31
N LYS A 194 11.05 -10.26 -16.51
CA LYS A 194 11.44 -11.66 -16.67
C LYS A 194 12.75 -11.99 -15.96
N GLN A 195 13.75 -11.11 -16.08
CA GLN A 195 15.03 -11.28 -15.39
C GLN A 195 14.84 -11.21 -13.87
N GLU A 196 14.06 -10.26 -13.40
CA GLU A 196 13.79 -10.05 -12.00
C GLU A 196 13.00 -11.21 -11.39
N TRP A 197 11.99 -11.74 -12.08
CA TRP A 197 11.28 -12.93 -11.65
C TRP A 197 12.20 -14.14 -11.51
N VAL A 198 13.11 -14.37 -12.48
CA VAL A 198 14.11 -15.46 -12.39
C VAL A 198 15.00 -15.27 -11.16
N ARG A 199 15.49 -14.06 -10.93
CA ARG A 199 16.34 -13.70 -9.78
C ARG A 199 15.62 -13.93 -8.45
N LEU A 200 14.32 -13.65 -8.39
CA LEU A 200 13.50 -13.67 -7.18
C LEU A 200 12.82 -15.01 -6.89
N ARG A 201 12.93 -16.03 -7.75
CA ARG A 201 12.22 -17.31 -7.57
C ARG A 201 12.36 -17.91 -6.17
N THR A 202 13.56 -17.94 -5.62
CA THR A 202 13.81 -18.48 -4.28
C THR A 202 13.15 -17.62 -3.20
N VAL A 203 13.21 -16.29 -3.33
CA VAL A 203 12.59 -15.36 -2.37
C VAL A 203 11.06 -15.49 -2.41
N LEU A 204 10.46 -15.59 -3.60
CA LEU A 204 9.02 -15.81 -3.76
C LEU A 204 8.57 -17.12 -3.08
N ALA A 205 9.31 -18.22 -3.30
CA ALA A 205 9.03 -19.49 -2.63
C ALA A 205 9.17 -19.40 -1.09
N GLN A 206 10.19 -18.69 -0.60
CA GLN A 206 10.36 -18.43 0.83
C GLN A 206 9.22 -17.61 1.41
N ARG A 207 8.72 -16.59 0.71
CA ARG A 207 7.58 -15.79 1.15
C ARG A 207 6.33 -16.63 1.30
N LYS A 208 6.09 -17.58 0.38
CA LYS A 208 5.01 -18.55 0.50
C LYS A 208 5.17 -19.41 1.76
N SER A 209 6.30 -20.07 1.94
CA SER A 209 6.55 -20.94 3.10
C SER A 209 6.56 -20.18 4.44
N SER A 210 6.84 -18.89 4.42
CA SER A 210 6.79 -18.00 5.60
C SER A 210 5.40 -17.38 5.84
N GLY A 211 4.35 -17.80 5.10
CA GLY A 211 2.97 -17.41 5.36
C GLY A 211 2.59 -16.00 4.89
N HIS A 212 3.28 -15.44 3.90
CA HIS A 212 2.96 -14.11 3.35
C HIS A 212 1.91 -14.13 2.23
N ILE A 213 1.55 -15.32 1.73
CA ILE A 213 0.46 -15.50 0.77
C ILE A 213 -0.84 -15.62 1.55
N ARG A 214 -1.75 -14.66 1.36
CA ARG A 214 -3.00 -14.56 2.13
C ARG A 214 -4.17 -14.18 1.25
N GLU A 215 -5.41 -14.44 1.73
CA GLU A 215 -6.62 -14.03 1.00
C GLU A 215 -6.86 -12.53 1.15
N CYS A 216 -6.12 -11.75 0.39
CA CYS A 216 -6.15 -10.29 0.37
C CYS A 216 -7.45 -9.73 -0.24
N HIS A 217 -7.53 -8.43 -0.46
CA HIS A 217 -8.59 -7.77 -1.22
C HIS A 217 -8.43 -8.04 -2.74
N GLY A 218 -7.19 -8.02 -3.23
CA GLY A 218 -6.81 -8.31 -4.61
C GLY A 218 -6.79 -7.10 -5.53
N ASP A 219 -7.55 -6.03 -5.21
CA ASP A 219 -7.69 -4.83 -6.06
C ASP A 219 -7.61 -3.53 -5.22
N LEU A 220 -6.60 -3.43 -4.35
CA LEU A 220 -6.40 -2.30 -3.45
C LEU A 220 -5.80 -1.09 -4.19
N HIS A 221 -6.65 -0.23 -4.74
CA HIS A 221 -6.26 1.03 -5.38
C HIS A 221 -7.23 2.16 -4.98
N LEU A 222 -6.89 3.42 -5.27
CA LEU A 222 -7.64 4.61 -4.83
C LEU A 222 -9.11 4.62 -5.25
N GLY A 223 -9.47 3.95 -6.35
CA GLY A 223 -10.85 3.84 -6.82
C GLY A 223 -11.72 2.90 -5.99
N ASN A 224 -11.11 2.01 -5.20
CA ASN A 224 -11.79 1.03 -4.36
C ASN A 224 -11.69 1.40 -2.86
N ILE A 225 -11.39 2.66 -2.56
CA ILE A 225 -11.35 3.18 -1.18
C ILE A 225 -12.28 4.39 -1.11
N ALA A 226 -13.08 4.47 -0.06
CA ALA A 226 -13.98 5.59 0.20
C ALA A 226 -14.00 5.98 1.67
N LEU A 227 -14.33 7.24 1.93
CA LEU A 227 -14.65 7.72 3.28
C LEU A 227 -16.16 7.66 3.48
N PHE A 228 -16.61 6.80 4.39
CA PHE A 228 -18.03 6.63 4.70
C PHE A 228 -18.28 6.76 6.20
N GLU A 229 -19.18 7.69 6.58
CA GLU A 229 -19.48 8.01 7.99
C GLU A 229 -18.22 8.24 8.84
N GLY A 230 -17.23 8.94 8.29
CA GLY A 230 -15.94 9.24 8.96
C GLY A 230 -14.98 8.04 9.08
N ARG A 231 -15.26 6.93 8.42
CA ARG A 231 -14.42 5.72 8.41
C ARG A 231 -13.91 5.41 7.02
N ILE A 232 -12.70 4.90 6.94
CA ILE A 232 -12.12 4.39 5.69
C ILE A 232 -12.76 3.03 5.40
N CYS A 233 -13.25 2.87 4.17
CA CYS A 233 -13.84 1.65 3.66
C CYS A 233 -13.08 1.22 2.41
N VAL A 234 -12.57 0.00 2.40
CA VAL A 234 -12.01 -0.63 1.20
C VAL A 234 -13.03 -1.62 0.68
N PHE A 235 -13.49 -1.43 -0.55
CA PHE A 235 -14.62 -2.12 -1.15
C PHE A 235 -14.28 -2.67 -2.54
N ASP A 236 -15.16 -3.50 -3.10
CA ASP A 236 -15.03 -4.14 -4.42
C ASP A 236 -13.83 -5.11 -4.52
N ALA A 237 -13.66 -5.96 -3.47
CA ALA A 237 -12.70 -7.05 -3.48
C ALA A 237 -13.02 -8.06 -4.59
N LEU A 238 -11.98 -8.68 -5.15
CA LEU A 238 -12.10 -9.62 -6.27
C LEU A 238 -12.68 -10.96 -5.83
N GLU A 239 -14.00 -11.14 -5.99
CA GLU A 239 -14.72 -12.36 -5.61
C GLU A 239 -14.60 -13.48 -6.66
N PHE A 240 -14.41 -13.13 -7.92
CA PHE A 240 -14.57 -14.05 -9.06
C PHE A 240 -13.33 -14.89 -9.40
N GLU A 241 -12.12 -14.45 -9.00
CA GLU A 241 -10.86 -15.12 -9.35
C GLU A 241 -9.95 -15.28 -8.12
N PRO A 242 -9.95 -16.42 -7.45
CA PRO A 242 -9.15 -16.64 -6.23
C PRO A 242 -7.64 -16.38 -6.41
N ARG A 243 -7.04 -16.67 -7.56
CA ARG A 243 -5.61 -16.47 -7.80
C ARG A 243 -5.19 -14.99 -7.77
N LEU A 244 -6.14 -14.05 -7.97
CA LEU A 244 -5.86 -12.61 -7.94
C LEU A 244 -6.00 -12.01 -6.53
N ARG A 245 -6.56 -12.76 -5.56
CA ARG A 245 -6.67 -12.34 -4.16
C ARG A 245 -5.86 -13.19 -3.17
N TRP A 246 -5.59 -14.48 -3.48
CA TRP A 246 -4.63 -15.29 -2.73
C TRP A 246 -3.21 -14.95 -3.18
N ILE A 247 -2.71 -13.84 -2.70
CA ILE A 247 -1.47 -13.21 -3.15
C ILE A 247 -0.56 -12.85 -1.98
N ASP A 248 0.68 -12.52 -2.29
CA ASP A 248 1.58 -11.90 -1.34
C ASP A 248 0.98 -10.58 -0.85
N VAL A 249 0.94 -10.38 0.47
CA VAL A 249 0.43 -9.15 1.09
C VAL A 249 1.11 -7.89 0.54
N LEU A 250 2.40 -7.97 0.17
CA LEU A 250 3.09 -6.85 -0.46
C LEU A 250 2.69 -6.62 -1.93
N SER A 251 2.18 -7.61 -2.63
CA SER A 251 1.58 -7.38 -3.95
C SER A 251 0.30 -6.54 -3.87
N GLU A 252 -0.45 -6.65 -2.77
CA GLU A 252 -1.60 -5.78 -2.51
C GLU A 252 -1.16 -4.36 -2.15
N VAL A 253 -0.22 -4.23 -1.21
CA VAL A 253 0.36 -2.93 -0.80
C VAL A 253 0.97 -2.18 -1.99
N ALA A 254 1.67 -2.89 -2.86
CA ALA A 254 2.28 -2.33 -4.07
C ALA A 254 1.24 -1.70 -5.02
N PHE A 255 0.01 -2.20 -5.03
CA PHE A 255 -1.04 -1.63 -5.87
C PHE A 255 -1.40 -0.21 -5.44
N LEU A 256 -1.61 0.01 -4.14
CA LEU A 256 -1.94 1.34 -3.64
C LEU A 256 -0.75 2.30 -3.73
N VAL A 257 0.47 1.83 -3.42
CA VAL A 257 1.70 2.63 -3.54
C VAL A 257 1.89 3.10 -4.98
N MET A 258 1.83 2.19 -5.93
CA MET A 258 1.92 2.48 -7.37
C MET A 258 0.81 3.44 -7.83
N ASP A 259 -0.42 3.26 -7.35
CA ASP A 259 -1.54 4.12 -7.76
C ASP A 259 -1.39 5.55 -7.22
N LEU A 260 -0.93 5.72 -5.97
CA LEU A 260 -0.55 7.03 -5.39
C LEU A 260 0.59 7.69 -6.19
N GLU A 261 1.64 6.94 -6.54
CA GLU A 261 2.74 7.46 -7.37
C GLU A 261 2.24 7.90 -8.76
N SER A 262 1.29 7.16 -9.35
CA SER A 262 0.68 7.52 -10.64
C SER A 262 -0.10 8.84 -10.61
N LYS A 263 -0.42 9.34 -9.42
CA LYS A 263 -1.10 10.62 -9.16
C LYS A 263 -0.14 11.70 -8.65
N ASP A 264 1.16 11.52 -8.85
CA ASP A 264 2.22 12.44 -8.39
C ASP A 264 2.21 12.65 -6.85
N ARG A 265 1.71 11.64 -6.09
CA ARG A 265 1.68 11.64 -4.64
C ARG A 265 2.64 10.59 -4.05
N ALA A 266 3.87 10.60 -4.55
CA ALA A 266 4.95 9.76 -4.01
C ALA A 266 5.20 10.02 -2.51
N ASP A 267 4.96 11.26 -2.03
CA ASP A 267 4.99 11.62 -0.62
C ASP A 267 4.06 10.74 0.22
N LEU A 268 2.80 10.60 -0.17
CA LEU A 268 1.82 9.77 0.52
C LEU A 268 2.03 8.26 0.26
N ALA A 269 2.52 7.90 -0.93
CA ALA A 269 2.83 6.53 -1.28
C ALA A 269 3.88 5.93 -0.34
N TYR A 270 5.01 6.61 -0.17
CA TYR A 270 6.08 6.17 0.73
C TYR A 270 5.74 6.37 2.20
N TRP A 271 4.89 7.35 2.54
CA TRP A 271 4.34 7.47 3.89
C TRP A 271 3.46 6.25 4.23
N PHE A 272 2.54 5.85 3.35
CA PHE A 272 1.73 4.64 3.50
C PHE A 272 2.59 3.39 3.68
N LEU A 273 3.57 3.18 2.78
CA LEU A 273 4.46 2.02 2.80
C LEU A 273 5.21 1.93 4.14
N ASN A 274 5.81 3.03 4.60
CA ASN A 274 6.56 3.04 5.86
C ASN A 274 5.66 2.76 7.07
N ARG A 275 4.46 3.34 7.12
CA ARG A 275 3.50 3.06 8.19
C ARG A 275 3.03 1.60 8.17
N TYR A 276 2.80 1.03 6.99
CA TYR A 276 2.48 -0.39 6.84
C TYR A 276 3.62 -1.29 7.35
N LEU A 277 4.85 -1.02 6.97
CA LEU A 277 6.03 -1.77 7.42
C LEU A 277 6.26 -1.64 8.93
N GLU A 278 5.99 -0.47 9.52
CA GLU A 278 6.03 -0.29 10.97
C GLU A 278 4.98 -1.15 11.70
N VAL A 279 3.80 -1.38 11.10
CA VAL A 279 2.75 -2.25 11.67
C VAL A 279 3.09 -3.73 11.52
N THR A 280 3.52 -4.14 10.33
CA THR A 280 3.68 -5.57 10.00
C THR A 280 5.08 -6.13 10.30
N GLY A 281 6.12 -5.29 10.18
CA GLY A 281 7.52 -5.72 10.28
C GLY A 281 8.05 -6.42 9.03
N ASP A 282 7.30 -6.48 7.95
CA ASP A 282 7.65 -7.20 6.72
C ASP A 282 8.66 -6.44 5.84
N TYR A 283 9.76 -5.97 6.44
CA TYR A 283 10.82 -5.29 5.71
C TYR A 283 11.54 -6.19 4.70
N ALA A 284 11.66 -7.49 4.99
CA ALA A 284 12.30 -8.46 4.09
C ALA A 284 11.56 -8.57 2.74
N GLY A 285 10.26 -8.36 2.74
CA GLY A 285 9.44 -8.37 1.55
C GLY A 285 9.72 -7.24 0.56
N MET A 286 10.44 -6.19 0.97
CA MET A 286 10.89 -5.14 0.06
C MET A 286 11.77 -5.67 -1.08
N THR A 287 12.36 -6.84 -0.91
CA THR A 287 13.13 -7.52 -1.97
C THR A 287 12.29 -7.84 -3.20
N VAL A 288 11.01 -8.18 -3.02
CA VAL A 288 10.06 -8.50 -4.11
C VAL A 288 9.14 -7.33 -4.49
N PHE A 289 9.11 -6.28 -3.68
CA PHE A 289 8.12 -5.21 -3.75
C PHE A 289 8.10 -4.50 -5.11
N ARG A 290 9.28 -4.16 -5.66
CA ARG A 290 9.39 -3.47 -6.96
C ARG A 290 8.84 -4.28 -8.12
N LEU A 291 9.02 -5.62 -8.13
CA LEU A 291 8.39 -6.48 -9.12
C LEU A 291 6.87 -6.37 -9.06
N TYR A 292 6.30 -6.31 -7.85
CA TYR A 292 4.87 -6.14 -7.66
C TYR A 292 4.38 -4.74 -8.08
N GLU A 293 5.12 -3.66 -7.79
CA GLU A 293 4.74 -2.32 -8.27
C GLU A 293 4.68 -2.26 -9.79
N VAL A 294 5.71 -2.79 -10.47
CA VAL A 294 5.73 -2.89 -11.94
C VAL A 294 4.55 -3.71 -12.45
N TYR A 295 4.29 -4.88 -11.86
CA TYR A 295 3.14 -5.71 -12.21
C TYR A 295 1.81 -4.94 -12.06
N ARG A 296 1.60 -4.22 -10.96
CA ARG A 296 0.36 -3.47 -10.74
C ARG A 296 0.19 -2.30 -11.71
N ALA A 297 1.26 -1.64 -12.12
CA ALA A 297 1.23 -0.66 -13.19
C ALA A 297 0.83 -1.29 -14.53
N LEU A 298 1.33 -2.50 -14.85
CA LEU A 298 0.90 -3.26 -16.04
C LEU A 298 -0.58 -3.65 -15.98
N VAL A 299 -1.09 -4.04 -14.82
CA VAL A 299 -2.54 -4.31 -14.61
C VAL A 299 -3.37 -3.07 -14.96
N ARG A 300 -2.97 -1.87 -14.48
CA ARG A 300 -3.67 -0.61 -14.81
C ARG A 300 -3.56 -0.27 -16.29
N THR A 301 -2.39 -0.50 -16.89
CA THR A 301 -2.19 -0.32 -18.35
C THR A 301 -3.15 -1.21 -19.14
N LYS A 302 -3.24 -2.50 -18.79
CA LYS A 302 -4.17 -3.46 -19.42
C LYS A 302 -5.63 -3.01 -19.27
N VAL A 303 -6.07 -2.65 -18.07
CA VAL A 303 -7.44 -2.20 -17.82
C VAL A 303 -7.79 -0.95 -18.63
N ALA A 304 -6.88 0.04 -18.68
CA ALA A 304 -7.06 1.23 -19.51
C ALA A 304 -7.15 0.86 -21.00
N GLY A 305 -6.32 -0.09 -21.48
CA GLY A 305 -6.36 -0.61 -22.85
C GLY A 305 -7.67 -1.30 -23.21
N LEU A 306 -8.21 -2.12 -22.29
CA LEU A 306 -9.52 -2.77 -22.48
C LEU A 306 -10.66 -1.75 -22.58
N ARG A 307 -10.61 -0.66 -21.78
CA ARG A 307 -11.58 0.43 -21.86
C ARG A 307 -11.44 1.23 -23.15
N LEU A 308 -10.20 1.46 -23.59
CA LEU A 308 -9.90 2.14 -24.85
C LEU A 308 -10.59 1.45 -26.06
N ALA A 309 -10.61 0.11 -26.07
CA ALA A 309 -11.24 -0.67 -27.15
C ALA A 309 -12.78 -0.53 -27.21
N GLN A 310 -13.41 -0.02 -26.15
CA GLN A 310 -14.88 0.10 -26.05
C GLN A 310 -15.42 1.48 -26.43
N VAL A 311 -14.55 2.47 -26.60
CA VAL A 311 -14.92 3.86 -26.88
C VAL A 311 -14.41 4.29 -28.24
N GLY A 312 -15.10 5.25 -28.88
CA GLY A 312 -14.69 5.78 -30.17
C GLY A 312 -13.39 6.58 -30.09
N LYS A 313 -12.50 6.40 -31.05
CA LYS A 313 -11.15 7.03 -31.10
C LYS A 313 -11.15 8.56 -30.99
N GLU A 314 -12.23 9.21 -31.39
CA GLU A 314 -12.38 10.69 -31.36
C GLU A 314 -12.97 11.20 -30.02
N SER A 315 -13.40 10.29 -29.12
CA SER A 315 -14.00 10.67 -27.84
C SER A 315 -12.97 11.21 -26.84
N LEU A 316 -13.43 12.05 -25.91
CA LEU A 316 -12.60 12.51 -24.79
C LEU A 316 -12.19 11.34 -23.89
N GLU A 317 -13.07 10.37 -23.72
CA GLU A 317 -12.82 9.15 -22.94
C GLU A 317 -11.67 8.33 -23.54
N TRP A 318 -11.62 8.20 -24.86
CA TRP A 318 -10.50 7.54 -25.55
C TRP A 318 -9.17 8.23 -25.23
N LYS A 319 -9.13 9.56 -25.33
CA LYS A 319 -7.91 10.35 -25.03
C LYS A 319 -7.47 10.16 -23.58
N ASN A 320 -8.43 10.12 -22.65
CA ASN A 320 -8.14 9.92 -21.24
C ASN A 320 -7.55 8.52 -20.96
N PHE A 321 -8.17 7.46 -21.50
CA PHE A 321 -7.66 6.08 -21.31
C PHE A 321 -6.30 5.88 -22.00
N HIS A 322 -6.09 6.48 -23.16
CA HIS A 322 -4.81 6.44 -23.85
C HIS A 322 -3.70 7.14 -23.04
N ALA A 323 -3.97 8.32 -22.50
CA ALA A 323 -3.04 9.03 -21.61
C ALA A 323 -2.78 8.24 -20.31
N GLU A 324 -3.80 7.57 -19.78
CA GLU A 324 -3.67 6.70 -18.60
C GLU A 324 -2.75 5.50 -18.88
N MET A 325 -2.89 4.84 -20.03
CA MET A 325 -2.00 3.76 -20.45
C MET A 325 -0.54 4.23 -20.51
N ILE A 326 -0.28 5.34 -21.18
CA ILE A 326 1.08 5.90 -21.30
C ILE A 326 1.65 6.19 -19.92
N ARG A 327 0.89 6.85 -19.05
CA ARG A 327 1.34 7.20 -17.68
C ARG A 327 1.75 5.97 -16.87
N TYR A 328 0.99 4.87 -16.93
CA TYR A 328 1.34 3.66 -16.19
C TYR A 328 2.54 2.92 -16.79
N VAL A 329 2.71 2.93 -18.12
CA VAL A 329 3.93 2.37 -18.75
C VAL A 329 5.17 3.20 -18.35
N GLU A 330 5.08 4.52 -18.39
CA GLU A 330 6.18 5.40 -17.98
C GLU A 330 6.52 5.26 -16.49
N LEU A 331 5.50 5.09 -15.63
CA LEU A 331 5.72 4.78 -14.22
C LEU A 331 6.44 3.43 -14.06
N ALA A 332 5.94 2.37 -14.71
CA ALA A 332 6.57 1.06 -14.66
C ALA A 332 8.02 1.12 -15.14
N HIS A 333 8.29 1.85 -16.22
CA HIS A 333 9.64 2.02 -16.76
C HIS A 333 10.56 2.73 -15.75
N ARG A 334 10.11 3.82 -15.09
CA ARG A 334 10.89 4.48 -14.02
C ARG A 334 11.20 3.53 -12.86
N LEU A 335 10.24 2.69 -12.46
CA LEU A 335 10.43 1.70 -11.41
C LEU A 335 11.49 0.65 -11.74
N THR A 336 11.68 0.31 -13.03
CA THR A 336 12.75 -0.63 -13.46
C THR A 336 14.14 -0.01 -13.42
N HIS A 337 14.26 1.32 -13.27
CA HIS A 337 15.54 2.07 -13.23
C HIS A 337 15.69 2.81 -11.90
N PRO A 338 15.85 2.10 -10.77
CA PRO A 338 15.96 2.77 -9.46
C PRO A 338 17.28 3.53 -9.37
N SER A 339 17.25 4.67 -8.71
CA SER A 339 18.46 5.40 -8.33
C SER A 339 19.27 4.61 -7.30
N VAL A 340 20.56 4.97 -7.17
CA VAL A 340 21.48 4.34 -6.21
C VAL A 340 20.92 4.47 -4.78
N PRO A 341 20.86 3.37 -3.99
CA PRO A 341 20.46 3.42 -2.60
C PRO A 341 21.38 4.34 -1.77
N LEU A 342 20.80 5.05 -0.81
CA LEU A 342 21.50 5.96 0.11
C LEU A 342 21.22 5.53 1.54
N LEU A 343 22.26 5.33 2.35
CA LEU A 343 22.11 5.10 3.78
C LEU A 343 22.11 6.44 4.53
N ILE A 344 21.09 6.65 5.37
CA ILE A 344 20.93 7.86 6.18
C ILE A 344 20.81 7.46 7.65
N LEU A 345 21.76 7.91 8.48
CA LEU A 345 21.72 7.73 9.93
C LEU A 345 21.21 9.01 10.58
N MET A 346 20.18 8.91 11.40
CA MET A 346 19.73 10.02 12.23
C MET A 346 20.60 10.11 13.47
N HIS A 347 21.18 11.27 13.77
CA HIS A 347 21.99 11.51 14.96
C HIS A 347 21.35 12.58 15.87
N GLY A 348 21.47 12.41 17.18
CA GLY A 348 21.00 13.34 18.20
C GLY A 348 20.19 12.69 19.31
N VAL A 349 20.10 13.35 20.47
CA VAL A 349 19.39 12.87 21.67
C VAL A 349 17.85 12.84 21.47
N SER A 350 17.12 12.21 22.38
CA SER A 350 15.66 12.24 22.39
C SER A 350 15.13 13.68 22.48
N GLY A 351 14.05 13.98 21.75
CA GLY A 351 13.46 15.32 21.70
C GLY A 351 13.99 16.23 20.58
N THR A 352 15.13 15.92 19.93
CA THR A 352 15.70 16.76 18.86
C THR A 352 14.85 16.82 17.58
N GLY A 353 13.80 16.01 17.42
CA GLY A 353 12.92 16.02 16.25
C GLY A 353 13.34 15.07 15.12
N LYS A 354 14.23 14.10 15.37
CA LYS A 354 14.69 13.12 14.38
C LYS A 354 13.54 12.47 13.60
N THR A 355 12.51 12.02 14.29
CA THR A 355 11.37 11.34 13.66
C THR A 355 10.59 12.26 12.71
N THR A 356 10.44 13.54 13.06
CA THR A 356 9.83 14.55 12.18
C THR A 356 10.68 14.77 10.93
N VAL A 357 11.99 14.97 11.12
CA VAL A 357 12.94 15.13 10.01
C VAL A 357 13.00 13.87 9.14
N SER A 358 13.08 12.69 9.75
CA SER A 358 13.10 11.41 8.99
C SER A 358 11.82 11.20 8.18
N THR A 359 10.67 11.72 8.64
CA THR A 359 9.42 11.71 7.87
C THR A 359 9.53 12.54 6.60
N GLU A 360 10.08 13.77 6.68
CA GLU A 360 10.30 14.61 5.49
C GLU A 360 11.29 13.96 4.51
N VAL A 361 12.33 13.33 5.02
CA VAL A 361 13.31 12.58 4.20
C VAL A 361 12.65 11.39 3.50
N VAL A 362 11.83 10.61 4.21
CA VAL A 362 11.07 9.48 3.64
C VAL A 362 10.21 9.94 2.47
N LYS A 363 9.42 10.99 2.67
CA LYS A 363 8.50 11.54 1.64
C LYS A 363 9.26 12.06 0.41
N ALA A 364 10.37 12.74 0.64
CA ALA A 364 11.13 13.37 -0.45
C ALA A 364 11.97 12.39 -1.27
N LEU A 365 12.53 11.36 -0.62
CA LEU A 365 13.44 10.41 -1.25
C LEU A 365 12.79 9.08 -1.64
N GLY A 366 11.57 8.81 -1.24
CA GLY A 366 11.01 7.47 -1.35
C GLY A 366 11.82 6.45 -0.54
N ALA A 367 12.26 6.83 0.66
CA ALA A 367 13.11 5.99 1.50
C ALA A 367 12.29 5.04 2.37
N VAL A 368 12.89 3.91 2.74
CA VAL A 368 12.35 3.03 3.78
C VAL A 368 13.00 3.40 5.12
N ARG A 369 12.17 3.65 6.12
CA ARG A 369 12.60 4.03 7.45
C ARG A 369 12.54 2.84 8.42
N VAL A 370 13.64 2.63 9.14
CA VAL A 370 13.69 1.64 10.24
C VAL A 370 13.87 2.41 11.55
N ARG A 371 12.91 2.25 12.49
CA ARG A 371 12.87 2.99 13.75
C ARG A 371 13.27 2.13 14.93
N SER A 372 14.24 2.60 15.71
CA SER A 372 14.72 1.90 16.92
C SER A 372 13.61 1.65 17.95
N ASP A 373 12.71 2.62 18.16
CA ASP A 373 11.64 2.50 19.14
C ASP A 373 10.53 1.52 18.70
N VAL A 374 10.27 1.41 17.39
CA VAL A 374 9.33 0.44 16.82
C VAL A 374 9.90 -0.98 16.95
N GLU A 375 11.15 -1.19 16.52
CA GLU A 375 11.78 -2.52 16.57
C GLU A 375 12.02 -2.98 18.02
N ARG A 376 12.27 -2.05 18.94
CA ARG A 376 12.36 -2.34 20.38
C ARG A 376 11.07 -2.93 20.91
N LYS A 377 9.93 -2.32 20.58
CA LYS A 377 8.60 -2.80 20.99
C LYS A 377 8.29 -4.16 20.36
N ARG A 378 8.67 -4.36 19.10
CA ARG A 378 8.51 -5.64 18.38
C ARG A 378 9.29 -6.77 19.03
N ILE A 379 10.59 -6.57 19.26
CA ILE A 379 11.45 -7.57 19.92
C ILE A 379 10.93 -7.88 21.34
N HIS A 380 10.50 -6.86 22.08
CA HIS A 380 9.94 -7.06 23.41
C HIS A 380 8.66 -7.90 23.37
N ALA A 381 7.76 -7.67 22.44
CA ALA A 381 6.55 -8.48 22.27
C ALA A 381 6.90 -9.93 21.93
N GLU A 382 7.80 -10.18 20.96
CA GLU A 382 8.27 -11.50 20.57
C GLU A 382 8.93 -12.28 21.73
N THR A 383 9.61 -11.57 22.64
CA THR A 383 10.27 -12.19 23.81
C THR A 383 9.31 -12.39 24.97
N SER A 384 8.33 -11.51 25.14
CA SER A 384 7.32 -11.60 26.22
C SER A 384 6.33 -12.72 26.00
N ASP A 385 5.96 -13.02 24.74
CA ASP A 385 5.11 -14.17 24.41
C ASP A 385 5.78 -15.51 24.69
N ARG A 386 7.13 -15.55 24.80
CA ARG A 386 7.90 -16.73 25.17
C ARG A 386 8.11 -16.88 26.68
N VAL A 387 7.87 -15.81 27.46
CA VAL A 387 8.04 -15.80 28.93
C VAL A 387 6.75 -15.32 29.57
N VAL A 388 5.93 -16.24 30.04
CA VAL A 388 4.71 -15.92 30.78
C VAL A 388 5.11 -15.29 32.13
N GLY A 389 5.02 -13.95 32.25
CA GLY A 389 5.17 -13.23 33.51
C GLY A 389 5.78 -11.84 33.39
N GLN A 390 4.95 -10.83 33.69
CA GLN A 390 5.26 -9.45 34.06
C GLN A 390 6.35 -8.72 33.24
N GLY A 391 5.93 -8.06 32.14
CA GLY A 391 6.75 -7.11 31.41
C GLY A 391 6.97 -5.81 32.20
N ASN A 392 8.16 -5.66 32.78
CA ASN A 392 8.60 -4.40 33.39
C ASN A 392 9.22 -3.51 32.28
N THR A 393 8.71 -2.30 32.06
CA THR A 393 9.19 -1.35 31.03
C THR A 393 10.67 -0.96 31.24
N GLU A 394 11.24 -1.13 32.43
CA GLU A 394 12.65 -0.89 32.71
C GLU A 394 13.60 -1.86 31.98
N SER A 395 13.12 -3.04 31.57
CA SER A 395 13.92 -4.01 30.80
C SER A 395 14.21 -3.56 29.35
N LEU A 396 13.47 -2.58 28.83
CA LEU A 396 13.57 -2.08 27.45
C LEU A 396 14.86 -1.29 27.16
N TYR A 397 15.51 -0.72 28.18
CA TYR A 397 16.65 0.19 28.01
C TYR A 397 17.97 -0.36 28.57
N THR A 398 18.09 -1.69 28.69
CA THR A 398 19.35 -2.31 29.10
C THR A 398 20.41 -2.22 27.99
N PRO A 399 21.72 -2.25 28.35
CA PRO A 399 22.81 -2.27 27.36
C PRO A 399 22.70 -3.44 26.38
N THR A 400 22.34 -4.63 26.84
CA THR A 400 22.14 -5.82 26.01
C THR A 400 21.00 -5.63 25.01
N MET A 401 19.85 -5.15 25.46
CA MET A 401 18.72 -4.85 24.57
C MET A 401 19.10 -3.77 23.54
N THR A 402 19.84 -2.76 23.96
CA THR A 402 20.33 -1.72 23.07
C THR A 402 21.21 -2.32 21.96
N GLN A 403 22.15 -3.20 22.30
CA GLN A 403 22.99 -3.87 21.29
C GLN A 403 22.14 -4.72 20.33
N THR A 404 21.23 -5.54 20.85
CA THR A 404 20.32 -6.36 20.04
C THR A 404 19.52 -5.51 19.04
N ILE A 405 19.06 -4.31 19.45
CA ILE A 405 18.34 -3.41 18.58
C ILE A 405 19.25 -2.86 17.48
N TYR A 406 20.45 -2.38 17.79
CA TYR A 406 21.36 -1.90 16.75
C TYR A 406 21.78 -2.99 15.76
N ASP A 407 21.96 -4.24 16.22
CA ASP A 407 22.21 -5.39 15.35
C ASP A 407 21.01 -5.67 14.43
N ARG A 408 19.77 -5.57 14.96
CA ARG A 408 18.55 -5.69 14.17
C ARG A 408 18.43 -4.58 13.13
N LEU A 409 18.65 -3.31 13.53
CA LEU A 409 18.62 -2.15 12.63
C LEU A 409 19.67 -2.28 11.51
N TRP A 410 20.87 -2.77 11.84
CA TRP A 410 21.93 -3.02 10.87
C TRP A 410 21.53 -4.09 9.84
N GLY A 411 20.96 -5.20 10.31
CA GLY A 411 20.45 -6.27 9.42
C GLY A 411 19.40 -5.76 8.45
N LEU A 412 18.37 -5.07 8.98
CA LEU A 412 17.31 -4.50 8.16
C LEU A 412 17.84 -3.45 7.16
N ALA A 413 18.74 -2.57 7.59
CA ALA A 413 19.34 -1.57 6.69
C ALA A 413 20.14 -2.25 5.57
N SER A 414 20.93 -3.29 5.88
CA SER A 414 21.68 -4.06 4.89
C SER A 414 20.78 -4.72 3.85
N GLU A 415 19.69 -5.36 4.28
CA GLU A 415 18.73 -6.02 3.39
C GLU A 415 18.02 -5.01 2.48
N LEU A 416 17.55 -3.90 3.02
CA LEU A 416 16.85 -2.85 2.28
C LEU A 416 17.75 -2.15 1.25
N LEU A 417 18.99 -1.85 1.61
CA LEU A 417 19.97 -1.28 0.68
C LEU A 417 20.27 -2.24 -0.49
N LYS A 418 20.44 -3.54 -0.20
CA LYS A 418 20.61 -4.58 -1.23
C LYS A 418 19.37 -4.75 -2.11
N ALA A 419 18.18 -4.52 -1.55
CA ALA A 419 16.93 -4.49 -2.31
C ALA A 419 16.78 -3.23 -3.19
N GLY A 420 17.71 -2.28 -3.09
CA GLY A 420 17.75 -1.09 -3.93
C GLY A 420 16.94 0.10 -3.42
N TYR A 421 16.67 0.18 -2.11
CA TYR A 421 15.95 1.29 -1.50
C TYR A 421 16.88 2.21 -0.71
N PRO A 422 16.67 3.54 -0.75
CA PRO A 422 17.27 4.44 0.22
C PRO A 422 16.73 4.09 1.62
N VAL A 423 17.61 4.12 2.63
CA VAL A 423 17.27 3.70 3.99
C VAL A 423 17.55 4.81 4.99
N VAL A 424 16.55 5.10 5.81
CA VAL A 424 16.69 5.99 6.98
C VAL A 424 16.67 5.13 8.24
N VAL A 425 17.77 5.14 9.00
CA VAL A 425 17.83 4.50 10.31
C VAL A 425 17.55 5.55 11.38
N ASP A 426 16.32 5.55 11.90
CA ASP A 426 15.84 6.49 12.91
C ASP A 426 16.16 5.96 14.32
N ALA A 427 17.37 6.25 14.77
CA ALA A 427 17.91 5.97 16.10
C ALA A 427 18.75 7.14 16.60
N THR A 428 19.25 7.08 17.83
CA THR A 428 20.02 8.19 18.41
C THR A 428 21.47 8.26 17.94
N PHE A 429 22.11 7.12 17.69
CA PHE A 429 23.50 6.96 17.23
C PHE A 429 24.56 7.74 18.03
N LEU A 430 24.38 7.84 19.33
CA LEU A 430 25.19 8.68 20.21
C LEU A 430 26.64 8.20 20.38
N ARG A 431 26.90 6.89 20.22
CA ARG A 431 28.24 6.31 20.40
C ARG A 431 28.86 5.92 19.06
N LEU A 432 30.18 6.08 18.94
CA LEU A 432 30.93 5.66 17.77
C LEU A 432 30.73 4.17 17.47
N THR A 433 30.67 3.35 18.51
CA THR A 433 30.43 1.89 18.37
C THR A 433 29.08 1.56 17.73
N GLN A 434 28.10 2.45 17.83
CA GLN A 434 26.79 2.30 17.17
C GLN A 434 26.85 2.73 15.70
N ARG A 435 27.60 3.78 15.38
CA ARG A 435 27.72 4.33 14.02
C ARG A 435 28.65 3.52 13.12
N GLN A 436 29.76 3.05 13.67
CA GLN A 436 30.85 2.41 12.93
C GLN A 436 30.43 1.16 12.10
N PRO A 437 29.54 0.27 12.58
CA PRO A 437 29.05 -0.86 11.77
C PRO A 437 28.31 -0.43 10.50
N PHE A 438 27.51 0.63 10.57
CA PHE A 438 26.76 1.16 9.43
C PHE A 438 27.66 1.90 8.44
N ILE A 439 28.66 2.63 8.93
CA ILE A 439 29.67 3.27 8.10
C ILE A 439 30.47 2.20 7.32
N ARG A 440 30.88 1.13 7.99
CA ARG A 440 31.54 0.00 7.33
C ARG A 440 30.65 -0.66 6.29
N LEU A 441 29.37 -0.92 6.60
CA LEU A 441 28.40 -1.46 5.64
C LEU A 441 28.34 -0.61 4.37
N ALA A 442 28.24 0.72 4.51
CA ALA A 442 28.18 1.63 3.38
C ALA A 442 29.46 1.59 2.55
N HIS A 443 30.64 1.60 3.18
CA HIS A 443 31.93 1.53 2.49
C HIS A 443 32.15 0.19 1.78
N GLU A 444 31.91 -0.94 2.46
CA GLU A 444 32.11 -2.29 1.91
C GLU A 444 31.19 -2.58 0.72
N GLN A 445 29.97 -2.08 0.79
CA GLN A 445 28.95 -2.27 -0.25
C GLN A 445 28.93 -1.11 -1.27
N GLN A 446 29.81 -0.11 -1.10
CA GLN A 446 29.91 1.09 -1.95
C GLN A 446 28.61 1.91 -2.07
N PHE A 447 27.79 1.90 -1.01
CA PHE A 447 26.64 2.79 -0.92
C PHE A 447 27.07 4.19 -0.42
N PRO A 448 26.54 5.27 -1.00
CA PRO A 448 26.64 6.59 -0.38
C PRO A 448 25.94 6.60 0.98
N PHE A 449 26.51 7.34 1.93
CA PHE A 449 25.87 7.49 3.24
C PHE A 449 25.97 8.91 3.78
N VAL A 450 25.04 9.26 4.67
CA VAL A 450 24.95 10.55 5.34
C VAL A 450 24.58 10.36 6.79
N ILE A 451 25.14 11.18 7.66
CA ILE A 451 24.72 11.35 9.04
C ILE A 451 23.95 12.68 9.13
N LEU A 452 22.66 12.62 9.44
CA LEU A 452 21.86 13.80 9.74
C LEU A 452 21.98 14.11 11.23
N ASP A 453 22.80 15.13 11.55
CA ASP A 453 23.01 15.61 12.92
C ASP A 453 21.89 16.61 13.26
N VAL A 454 20.85 16.09 13.93
CA VAL A 454 19.62 16.84 14.25
C VAL A 454 19.72 17.40 15.66
N TRP A 455 19.69 18.71 15.77
CA TRP A 455 19.73 19.39 17.05
C TRP A 455 18.55 20.35 17.25
N ALA A 456 18.31 20.75 18.49
CA ALA A 456 17.40 21.81 18.89
C ALA A 456 17.84 22.38 20.24
N PRO A 457 17.42 23.62 20.61
CA PRO A 457 17.68 24.19 21.94
C PRO A 457 17.11 23.27 23.05
N GLU A 458 17.79 23.25 24.20
CA GLU A 458 17.45 22.34 25.31
C GLU A 458 16.02 22.52 25.82
N GLU A 459 15.55 23.76 25.91
CA GLU A 459 14.20 24.11 26.34
C GLU A 459 13.14 23.45 25.40
N VAL A 460 13.45 23.41 24.10
CA VAL A 460 12.58 22.75 23.09
C VAL A 460 12.56 21.22 23.26
N LEU A 461 13.72 20.64 23.60
CA LEU A 461 13.79 19.19 23.85
C LEU A 461 12.87 18.78 25.01
N VAL A 462 12.95 19.47 26.14
CA VAL A 462 12.12 19.22 27.30
C VAL A 462 10.64 19.40 26.97
N GLN A 463 10.26 20.52 26.36
CA GLN A 463 8.87 20.76 25.94
C GLN A 463 8.31 19.67 25.05
N ARG A 464 9.08 19.21 24.04
CA ARG A 464 8.66 18.16 23.12
C ARG A 464 8.50 16.80 23.81
N ILE A 465 9.39 16.46 24.75
CA ILE A 465 9.33 15.21 25.53
C ILE A 465 8.07 15.23 26.41
N GLU A 466 7.84 16.31 27.16
CA GLU A 466 6.68 16.46 28.04
C GLU A 466 5.35 16.44 27.25
N TRP A 467 5.32 17.11 26.10
CA TRP A 467 4.13 17.12 25.25
C TRP A 467 3.80 15.72 24.75
N ARG A 468 4.79 14.95 24.25
CA ARG A 468 4.60 13.56 23.80
C ARG A 468 4.11 12.66 24.91
N ALA A 469 4.65 12.79 26.12
CA ALA A 469 4.23 12.00 27.28
C ALA A 469 2.73 12.20 27.60
N LYS A 470 2.18 13.40 27.36
CA LYS A 470 0.76 13.72 27.53
C LYS A 470 -0.11 13.11 26.42
N GLN A 471 0.37 13.08 25.18
CA GLN A 471 -0.42 12.61 24.01
C GLN A 471 -0.46 11.08 23.88
N ARG A 472 0.55 10.35 24.35
CA ARG A 472 0.71 8.88 24.22
C ARG A 472 0.56 8.35 22.79
N THR A 473 0.91 9.15 21.77
CA THR A 473 0.69 8.83 20.34
C THR A 473 1.97 8.39 19.62
N ASP A 474 3.15 8.58 20.22
CA ASP A 474 4.44 8.21 19.60
C ASP A 474 4.92 6.82 20.08
N ALA A 475 5.72 6.17 19.25
CA ALA A 475 6.42 4.94 19.60
C ALA A 475 7.51 5.14 20.68
N SER A 476 8.05 6.35 20.80
CA SER A 476 9.11 6.68 21.76
C SER A 476 8.57 6.93 23.16
N ASP A 477 9.06 6.17 24.13
CA ASP A 477 8.74 6.30 25.57
C ASP A 477 9.82 7.07 26.34
N ALA A 478 10.71 7.83 25.66
CA ALA A 478 11.82 8.55 26.27
C ALA A 478 11.32 9.70 27.17
N THR A 479 11.80 9.70 28.42
CA THR A 479 11.58 10.76 29.43
C THR A 479 12.71 11.79 29.42
N VAL A 480 12.53 12.90 30.14
CA VAL A 480 13.61 13.90 30.34
C VAL A 480 14.85 13.27 30.96
N GLY A 481 14.70 12.39 31.96
CA GLY A 481 15.83 11.66 32.55
C GLY A 481 16.57 10.75 31.57
N VAL A 482 15.85 10.14 30.60
CA VAL A 482 16.49 9.38 29.51
C VAL A 482 17.30 10.31 28.60
N MET A 483 16.78 11.49 28.26
CA MET A 483 17.50 12.48 27.46
C MET A 483 18.77 12.97 28.16
N GLU A 484 18.72 13.27 29.46
CA GLU A 484 19.90 13.68 30.24
C GLU A 484 20.97 12.57 30.28
N GLY A 485 20.56 11.32 30.51
CA GLY A 485 21.43 10.17 30.43
C GLY A 485 22.05 9.97 29.04
N GLN A 486 21.32 10.28 27.98
CA GLN A 486 21.82 10.24 26.60
C GLN A 486 22.89 11.31 26.36
N LYS A 487 22.69 12.55 26.81
CA LYS A 487 23.68 13.62 26.73
C LYS A 487 24.99 13.26 27.44
N ALA A 488 24.91 12.58 28.58
CA ALA A 488 26.08 12.19 29.36
C ALA A 488 26.96 11.13 28.68
N VAL A 489 26.41 10.36 27.71
CA VAL A 489 27.11 9.29 27.00
C VAL A 489 27.33 9.59 25.51
N GLU A 490 26.96 10.80 25.07
CA GLU A 490 27.12 11.23 23.67
C GLU A 490 28.59 11.43 23.33
N GLU A 491 29.06 10.71 22.33
CA GLU A 491 30.39 10.86 21.77
C GLU A 491 30.34 11.75 20.53
N PRO A 492 31.15 12.83 20.48
CA PRO A 492 31.19 13.75 19.33
C PRO A 492 31.43 13.00 18.01
N LEU A 493 30.88 13.55 16.94
CA LEU A 493 31.18 13.08 15.58
C LEU A 493 32.68 13.31 15.28
N THR A 494 33.37 12.27 14.85
CA THR A 494 34.81 12.27 14.60
C THR A 494 35.18 13.06 13.35
N GLU A 495 36.47 13.43 13.21
CA GLU A 495 37.01 14.07 12.00
C GLU A 495 36.76 13.21 10.73
N ALA A 496 36.81 11.88 10.85
CA ALA A 496 36.56 10.96 9.76
C ALA A 496 35.08 10.92 9.35
N GLU A 497 34.17 11.21 10.25
CA GLU A 497 32.72 11.27 10.00
C GLU A 497 32.27 12.61 9.39
N ARG A 498 32.97 13.71 9.68
CA ARG A 498 32.60 15.09 9.26
C ARG A 498 32.25 15.26 7.79
N PRO A 499 32.95 14.63 6.81
CA PRO A 499 32.61 14.77 5.40
C PRO A 499 31.21 14.27 5.04
N TYR A 500 30.62 13.43 5.88
CA TYR A 500 29.30 12.80 5.67
C TYR A 500 28.19 13.43 6.51
N VAL A 501 28.51 14.46 7.31
CA VAL A 501 27.57 15.07 8.24
C VAL A 501 26.85 16.24 7.59
N ILE A 502 25.52 16.19 7.68
CA ILE A 502 24.66 17.34 7.43
C ILE A 502 24.04 17.72 8.78
N ARG A 503 24.44 18.85 9.34
CA ARG A 503 23.90 19.39 10.58
C ARG A 503 22.69 20.26 10.30
N MET A 504 21.64 20.10 11.12
CA MET A 504 20.40 20.85 10.95
C MET A 504 19.74 21.21 12.28
N ASP A 505 19.10 22.36 12.29
CA ASP A 505 18.19 22.79 13.34
C ASP A 505 16.77 22.32 13.02
N SER A 506 16.22 21.46 13.86
CA SER A 506 14.86 20.93 13.66
C SER A 506 13.75 21.92 14.07
N THR A 507 14.10 23.09 14.58
CA THR A 507 13.16 24.18 14.87
C THR A 507 13.02 25.16 13.71
N ASP A 508 13.96 25.09 12.76
CA ASP A 508 14.00 25.93 11.56
C ASP A 508 13.62 25.10 10.33
N SER A 509 12.47 25.43 9.75
CA SER A 509 11.95 24.74 8.56
C SER A 509 12.85 24.87 7.34
N GLU A 510 13.57 26.01 7.17
CA GLU A 510 14.50 26.22 6.06
C GLU A 510 15.75 25.33 6.20
N SER A 511 16.25 25.15 7.44
CA SER A 511 17.34 24.23 7.76
C SER A 511 16.97 22.79 7.37
N VAL A 512 15.75 22.33 7.72
CA VAL A 512 15.24 21.00 7.35
C VAL A 512 15.13 20.84 5.83
N GLN A 513 14.52 21.82 5.14
CA GLN A 513 14.38 21.77 3.67
C GLN A 513 15.73 21.81 2.96
N SER A 514 16.68 22.57 3.45
CA SER A 514 18.04 22.64 2.90
C SER A 514 18.74 21.28 3.00
N ALA A 515 18.60 20.60 4.14
CA ALA A 515 19.15 19.25 4.31
C ALA A 515 18.51 18.25 3.35
N VAL A 516 17.18 18.27 3.19
CA VAL A 516 16.47 17.42 2.24
C VAL A 516 16.93 17.68 0.80
N ARG A 517 17.06 18.96 0.39
CA ARG A 517 17.64 19.32 -0.94
C ARG A 517 19.06 18.77 -1.13
N SER A 518 19.88 18.83 -0.08
CA SER A 518 21.25 18.29 -0.12
C SER A 518 21.27 16.77 -0.32
N LEU A 519 20.35 16.03 0.32
CA LEU A 519 20.20 14.60 0.13
C LEU A 519 19.77 14.24 -1.30
N LEU A 520 18.79 14.97 -1.85
CA LEU A 520 18.34 14.80 -3.24
C LEU A 520 19.49 15.03 -4.23
N ALA A 521 20.29 16.08 -4.01
CA ALA A 521 21.46 16.38 -4.85
C ALA A 521 22.55 15.29 -4.77
N GLN A 522 22.74 14.63 -3.64
CA GLN A 522 23.69 13.51 -3.50
C GLN A 522 23.21 12.26 -4.24
N ARG A 523 21.91 12.01 -4.28
CA ARG A 523 21.29 10.91 -5.02
C ARG A 523 21.49 11.05 -6.55
N GLY A 524 21.43 12.27 -7.09
CA GLY A 524 21.55 12.57 -8.53
C GLY A 524 22.99 12.60 -9.06
N ARG A 525 24.03 12.60 -8.23
CA ARG A 525 25.44 12.79 -8.68
C ARG A 525 26.10 11.58 -9.36
N ARG A 526 25.44 10.44 -9.48
CA ARG A 526 25.94 9.25 -10.18
C ARG A 526 25.26 8.97 -11.54
N GLU A 527 24.41 9.87 -12.01
CA GLU A 527 23.79 9.76 -13.34
C GLU A 527 24.65 10.39 -14.46
N ASN A 528 25.92 10.79 -14.18
CA ASN A 528 26.86 11.32 -15.18
C ASN A 528 28.13 10.46 -15.28
#